data_1f23ee3d158241c3d6dbf8de7f7a4150
#
_entry.id   1f23ee3d158241c3d6dbf8de7f7a4150
#
_cell.length_a   1.000
_cell.length_b   1.000
_cell.length_c   1.000
_cell.angle_alpha   90.00
_cell.angle_beta   90.00
_cell.angle_gamma   90.00
#
_symmetry.space_group_name_H-M   'P 1'
#
loop_
_entity.id
_entity.type
_entity.pdbx_description
1 polymer ?
#
loop_
_entity_poly.entity_id
_entity_poly.type
_entity_poly.pdbx_seq_one_letter_code
_entity_poly.pdbx_strand_id
1 'polypeptide(L)'
;MSNPFADFADAATRASVSKPLATAPVYDRIAVLGGGADARLIAALCLSEGADVKLFSAYGAELDALRTSSGISLRGAGPVGTYQIDRENAPSIKTTAELDAAVSNAQVIFLTGPVHKQRTYAMVLADHLQGGQVLVIAPGRTLGALETAWLLRIGGATADVTIIESQGLPYWIVAQGAILTLSAAATPTAATLPSGREDVLAGLQRFLPTIAANSVVASGFADGSALVEFPALLMSGPALGSGAVPVPMGGTPLPENQTFASLIGNEQRRIIDQLAEERRRVAHAFGARDLPSTEDWITTHAGAARGDGARAIPNQEACKHLLRDGVIGSLVPLISAARMTGTELPATEAMITLACSILGADVAAAGRKLDMIGVTATDASTARKAMDAIATGGR
;
A
#
# COMPACT_ATOMS: atom_id res chain seq x y z
N MET A 1 -50.15 18.51 20.41
CA MET A 1 -48.75 18.93 20.29
C MET A 1 -47.97 17.72 19.79
N SER A 2 -47.49 17.76 18.54
CA SER A 2 -46.65 16.68 17.99
C SER A 2 -45.31 16.67 18.72
N ASN A 3 -44.84 15.49 19.07
CA ASN A 3 -43.54 15.31 19.75
C ASN A 3 -42.43 15.39 18.70
N PRO A 4 -41.61 16.46 18.66
CA PRO A 4 -40.57 16.63 17.65
C PRO A 4 -39.51 15.53 17.69
N PHE A 5 -39.38 14.79 18.79
CA PHE A 5 -38.51 13.63 18.90
C PHE A 5 -39.08 12.37 18.22
N ALA A 6 -40.41 12.24 18.12
CA ALA A 6 -41.02 11.12 17.40
C ALA A 6 -40.81 11.29 15.88
N ASP A 7 -40.97 12.50 15.36
CA ASP A 7 -40.71 12.80 13.94
C ASP A 7 -39.24 12.60 13.58
N PHE A 8 -38.31 12.94 14.50
CA PHE A 8 -36.89 12.69 14.32
C PHE A 8 -36.54 11.19 14.38
N ALA A 9 -37.12 10.44 15.32
CA ALA A 9 -36.94 9.00 15.44
C ALA A 9 -37.44 8.26 14.20
N ASP A 10 -38.62 8.68 13.69
CA ASP A 10 -39.20 8.14 12.44
C ASP A 10 -38.35 8.51 11.21
N ALA A 11 -37.77 9.70 11.15
CA ALA A 11 -36.87 10.09 10.09
C ALA A 11 -35.53 9.34 10.16
N ALA A 12 -34.97 9.14 11.35
CA ALA A 12 -33.80 8.35 11.61
C ALA A 12 -34.01 6.86 11.28
N THR A 13 -35.19 6.32 11.63
CA THR A 13 -35.54 4.93 11.29
C THR A 13 -35.75 4.74 9.78
N ARG A 14 -36.31 5.73 9.07
CA ARG A 14 -36.41 5.71 7.59
C ARG A 14 -35.07 5.89 6.91
N ALA A 15 -34.16 6.67 7.48
CA ALA A 15 -32.79 6.81 7.01
C ALA A 15 -31.94 5.54 7.24
N SER A 16 -32.31 4.76 8.27
CA SER A 16 -31.65 3.48 8.58
C SER A 16 -32.26 2.26 7.85
N VAL A 17 -33.28 2.44 7.01
CA VAL A 17 -33.63 1.41 6.01
C VAL A 17 -32.47 1.36 5.04
N SER A 18 -31.50 0.52 5.40
CA SER A 18 -30.33 0.19 4.60
C SER A 18 -30.82 -0.05 3.17
N LYS A 19 -30.29 0.74 2.19
CA LYS A 19 -30.22 0.28 0.81
C LYS A 19 -29.81 -1.18 0.86
N PRO A 20 -30.52 -2.11 0.17
CA PRO A 20 -30.03 -3.47 0.08
C PRO A 20 -28.58 -3.35 -0.34
N LEU A 21 -27.65 -3.91 0.44
CA LEU A 21 -26.26 -3.96 0.04
C LEU A 21 -26.25 -4.58 -1.35
N ALA A 22 -25.78 -3.84 -2.34
CA ALA A 22 -25.58 -4.39 -3.66
C ALA A 22 -24.75 -5.65 -3.46
N THR A 23 -25.21 -6.77 -4.03
CA THR A 23 -24.50 -8.04 -3.92
C THR A 23 -23.07 -7.78 -4.36
N ALA A 24 -22.10 -8.09 -3.50
CA ALA A 24 -20.69 -7.83 -3.78
C ALA A 24 -20.32 -8.47 -5.14
N PRO A 25 -19.65 -7.74 -6.03
CA PRO A 25 -19.27 -8.28 -7.32
C PRO A 25 -18.31 -9.46 -7.16
N VAL A 26 -18.40 -10.44 -8.04
CA VAL A 26 -17.49 -11.59 -8.08
C VAL A 26 -16.44 -11.32 -9.15
N TYR A 27 -15.18 -11.36 -8.76
CA TYR A 27 -14.04 -11.10 -9.63
C TYR A 27 -13.26 -12.39 -9.88
N ASP A 28 -13.33 -12.92 -11.09
CA ASP A 28 -12.70 -14.20 -11.44
C ASP A 28 -11.51 -14.05 -12.39
N ARG A 29 -11.32 -12.88 -13.01
CA ARG A 29 -10.23 -12.61 -13.95
C ARG A 29 -9.36 -11.47 -13.42
N ILE A 30 -8.14 -11.82 -13.05
CA ILE A 30 -7.22 -10.95 -12.34
C ILE A 30 -5.94 -10.77 -13.16
N ALA A 31 -5.51 -9.53 -13.32
CA ALA A 31 -4.16 -9.20 -13.78
C ALA A 31 -3.31 -8.70 -12.60
N VAL A 32 -2.08 -9.16 -12.52
CA VAL A 32 -1.12 -8.67 -11.53
C VAL A 32 0.10 -8.12 -12.27
N LEU A 33 0.42 -6.85 -12.05
CA LEU A 33 1.52 -6.17 -12.73
C LEU A 33 2.74 -6.09 -11.83
N GLY A 34 3.82 -6.73 -12.24
CA GLY A 34 5.10 -6.84 -11.57
C GLY A 34 5.59 -8.28 -11.44
N GLY A 35 6.90 -8.47 -11.28
CA GLY A 35 7.52 -9.79 -11.06
C GLY A 35 8.11 -9.96 -9.66
N GLY A 36 7.99 -8.94 -8.80
CA GLY A 36 8.53 -8.94 -7.44
C GLY A 36 7.76 -9.82 -6.46
N ALA A 37 8.20 -9.84 -5.20
CA ALA A 37 7.60 -10.69 -4.15
C ALA A 37 6.11 -10.36 -3.93
N ASP A 38 5.75 -9.08 -3.91
CA ASP A 38 4.37 -8.63 -3.71
C ASP A 38 3.45 -9.12 -4.83
N ALA A 39 3.88 -8.99 -6.10
CA ALA A 39 3.14 -9.47 -7.25
C ALA A 39 2.93 -10.98 -7.21
N ARG A 40 3.99 -11.71 -6.88
CA ARG A 40 3.94 -13.18 -6.75
C ARG A 40 3.02 -13.62 -5.63
N LEU A 41 3.03 -12.93 -4.48
CA LEU A 41 2.10 -13.18 -3.40
C LEU A 41 0.66 -12.98 -3.86
N ILE A 42 0.32 -11.82 -4.41
CA ILE A 42 -1.05 -11.53 -4.85
C ILE A 42 -1.51 -12.51 -5.93
N ALA A 43 -0.65 -12.85 -6.90
CA ALA A 43 -0.99 -13.83 -7.93
C ALA A 43 -1.30 -15.21 -7.34
N ALA A 44 -0.50 -15.67 -6.35
CA ALA A 44 -0.73 -16.94 -5.68
C ALA A 44 -2.00 -16.90 -4.82
N LEU A 45 -2.27 -15.81 -4.09
CA LEU A 45 -3.51 -15.65 -3.31
C LEU A 45 -4.75 -15.67 -4.23
N CYS A 46 -4.73 -14.94 -5.34
CA CYS A 46 -5.84 -14.95 -6.29
C CYS A 46 -6.07 -16.34 -6.89
N LEU A 47 -5.00 -17.04 -7.25
CA LEU A 47 -5.11 -18.42 -7.76
C LEU A 47 -5.64 -19.38 -6.68
N SER A 48 -5.24 -19.23 -5.41
CA SER A 48 -5.74 -20.08 -4.30
C SER A 48 -7.24 -19.95 -4.08
N GLU A 49 -7.79 -18.78 -4.41
CA GLU A 49 -9.23 -18.49 -4.35
C GLU A 49 -9.97 -18.83 -5.68
N GLY A 50 -9.31 -19.53 -6.60
CA GLY A 50 -9.89 -20.03 -7.83
C GLY A 50 -10.02 -19.02 -8.97
N ALA A 51 -9.36 -17.86 -8.89
CA ALA A 51 -9.37 -16.89 -9.98
C ALA A 51 -8.46 -17.31 -11.13
N ASP A 52 -8.81 -16.85 -12.36
CA ASP A 52 -7.92 -16.88 -13.53
C ASP A 52 -6.94 -15.71 -13.43
N VAL A 53 -5.65 -16.03 -13.31
CA VAL A 53 -4.61 -15.05 -12.97
C VAL A 53 -3.61 -14.91 -14.10
N LYS A 54 -3.41 -13.67 -14.56
CA LYS A 54 -2.32 -13.30 -15.46
C LYS A 54 -1.30 -12.45 -14.72
N LEU A 55 -0.04 -12.86 -14.74
CA LEU A 55 1.09 -12.12 -14.18
C LEU A 55 1.89 -11.49 -15.33
N PHE A 56 1.94 -10.18 -15.32
CA PHE A 56 2.72 -9.41 -16.28
C PHE A 56 4.03 -8.92 -15.65
N SER A 57 5.13 -9.05 -16.39
CA SER A 57 6.35 -8.30 -16.13
C SER A 57 6.98 -7.83 -17.44
N ALA A 58 7.39 -6.56 -17.47
CA ALA A 58 8.16 -6.00 -18.57
C ALA A 58 9.63 -6.51 -18.60
N TYR A 59 10.06 -7.20 -17.55
CA TYR A 59 11.43 -7.71 -17.42
C TYR A 59 11.46 -9.21 -17.70
N GLY A 60 12.00 -9.59 -18.88
CA GLY A 60 12.09 -11.00 -19.29
C GLY A 60 12.79 -11.89 -18.25
N ALA A 61 13.85 -11.41 -17.61
CA ALA A 61 14.55 -12.16 -16.58
C ALA A 61 13.68 -12.52 -15.37
N GLU A 62 12.72 -11.67 -14.98
CA GLU A 62 11.76 -11.99 -13.90
C GLU A 62 10.83 -13.13 -14.33
N LEU A 63 10.33 -13.10 -15.57
CA LEU A 63 9.46 -14.16 -16.10
C LEU A 63 10.22 -15.48 -16.28
N ASP A 64 11.44 -15.43 -16.80
CA ASP A 64 12.27 -16.63 -17.00
C ASP A 64 12.62 -17.30 -15.67
N ALA A 65 12.94 -16.52 -14.64
CA ALA A 65 13.16 -17.05 -13.29
C ALA A 65 11.92 -17.76 -12.73
N LEU A 66 10.73 -17.19 -12.95
CA LEU A 66 9.47 -17.81 -12.53
C LEU A 66 9.16 -19.09 -13.31
N ARG A 67 9.33 -19.08 -14.62
CA ARG A 67 9.13 -20.25 -15.49
C ARG A 67 10.10 -21.40 -15.16
N THR A 68 11.36 -21.06 -14.89
CA THR A 68 12.37 -22.05 -14.48
C THR A 68 12.02 -22.72 -13.16
N SER A 69 11.44 -21.98 -12.20
CA SER A 69 11.00 -22.53 -10.92
C SER A 69 9.71 -23.37 -11.01
N SER A 70 8.99 -23.29 -12.13
CA SER A 70 7.71 -23.95 -12.40
C SER A 70 6.58 -23.60 -11.44
N GLY A 71 6.76 -22.65 -10.53
CA GLY A 71 5.74 -22.25 -9.57
C GLY A 71 6.21 -21.29 -8.50
N ILE A 72 5.25 -20.76 -7.75
CA ILE A 72 5.46 -19.92 -6.57
C ILE A 72 5.11 -20.74 -5.34
N SER A 73 6.06 -20.94 -4.42
CA SER A 73 5.82 -21.68 -3.19
C SER A 73 5.57 -20.75 -2.02
N LEU A 74 4.39 -20.82 -1.42
CA LEU A 74 4.03 -20.11 -0.20
C LEU A 74 4.25 -21.02 1.03
N ARG A 75 4.89 -20.48 2.06
CA ARG A 75 5.17 -21.12 3.34
C ARG A 75 4.86 -20.21 4.51
N GLY A 76 4.71 -20.75 5.71
CA GLY A 76 4.44 -19.98 6.94
C GLY A 76 2.95 -19.72 7.13
N ALA A 77 2.57 -18.50 7.46
CA ALA A 77 1.18 -18.11 7.64
C ALA A 77 0.43 -18.08 6.29
N GLY A 78 -0.86 -18.36 6.30
CA GLY A 78 -1.72 -18.26 5.10
C GLY A 78 -1.80 -19.54 4.26
N PRO A 79 -2.17 -19.43 2.98
CA PRO A 79 -2.39 -20.58 2.10
C PRO A 79 -1.07 -21.19 1.66
N VAL A 80 -0.62 -22.20 2.41
CA VAL A 80 0.62 -22.94 2.12
C VAL A 80 0.43 -23.85 0.90
N GLY A 81 1.38 -23.77 -0.05
CA GLY A 81 1.32 -24.60 -1.26
C GLY A 81 2.26 -24.12 -2.35
N THR A 82 2.27 -24.85 -3.47
CA THR A 82 2.97 -24.44 -4.69
C THR A 82 1.97 -24.14 -5.79
N TYR A 83 1.96 -22.90 -6.23
CA TYR A 83 1.06 -22.37 -7.26
C TYR A 83 1.77 -22.43 -8.59
N GLN A 84 1.26 -23.28 -9.49
CA GLN A 84 1.88 -23.59 -10.76
C GLN A 84 1.89 -22.39 -11.72
N ILE A 85 2.88 -22.37 -12.62
CA ILE A 85 3.02 -21.33 -13.67
C ILE A 85 2.93 -21.99 -15.04
N ASP A 86 2.18 -21.38 -15.95
CA ASP A 86 2.05 -21.71 -17.38
C ASP A 86 1.73 -23.21 -17.65
N ARG A 87 0.86 -23.82 -16.83
CA ARG A 87 0.34 -25.18 -17.07
C ARG A 87 -0.90 -25.13 -17.97
N GLU A 88 -0.97 -26.01 -18.95
CA GLU A 88 -2.08 -26.05 -19.91
C GLU A 88 -3.37 -26.66 -19.34
N ASN A 89 -3.26 -27.73 -18.58
CA ASN A 89 -4.42 -28.53 -18.14
C ASN A 89 -4.66 -28.51 -16.62
N ALA A 90 -4.19 -27.45 -15.95
CA ALA A 90 -4.36 -27.27 -14.51
C ALA A 90 -4.50 -25.78 -14.18
N PRO A 91 -5.16 -25.42 -13.07
CA PRO A 91 -5.15 -24.06 -12.58
C PRO A 91 -3.71 -23.57 -12.40
N SER A 92 -3.38 -22.47 -13.06
CA SER A 92 -2.01 -21.93 -13.04
C SER A 92 -2.01 -20.44 -13.31
N ILE A 93 -1.00 -19.75 -12.78
CA ILE A 93 -0.73 -18.35 -13.09
C ILE A 93 -0.16 -18.29 -14.52
N LYS A 94 -0.81 -17.58 -15.40
CA LYS A 94 -0.33 -17.36 -16.77
C LYS A 94 0.61 -16.17 -16.82
N THR A 95 1.84 -16.36 -17.30
CA THR A 95 2.82 -15.28 -17.39
C THR A 95 2.85 -14.66 -18.78
N THR A 96 2.99 -13.35 -18.86
CA THR A 96 3.11 -12.62 -20.13
C THR A 96 4.02 -11.40 -20.01
N ALA A 97 4.72 -11.07 -21.11
CA ALA A 97 5.45 -9.82 -21.26
C ALA A 97 4.64 -8.78 -22.06
N GLU A 98 3.43 -9.11 -22.50
CA GLU A 98 2.54 -8.23 -23.25
C GLU A 98 1.46 -7.66 -22.32
N LEU A 99 1.48 -6.35 -22.12
CA LEU A 99 0.57 -5.66 -21.19
C LEU A 99 -0.88 -5.85 -21.63
N ASP A 100 -1.17 -5.66 -22.92
CA ASP A 100 -2.54 -5.78 -23.46
C ASP A 100 -3.10 -7.19 -23.24
N ALA A 101 -2.29 -8.22 -23.47
CA ALA A 101 -2.68 -9.60 -23.19
C ALA A 101 -3.00 -9.86 -21.71
N ALA A 102 -2.34 -9.14 -20.81
CA ALA A 102 -2.61 -9.24 -19.37
C ALA A 102 -3.94 -8.58 -18.98
N VAL A 103 -4.19 -7.34 -19.45
CA VAL A 103 -5.22 -6.47 -18.87
C VAL A 103 -6.54 -6.44 -19.65
N SER A 104 -6.56 -6.79 -20.96
CA SER A 104 -7.73 -6.63 -21.83
C SER A 104 -9.01 -7.32 -21.34
N ASN A 105 -8.90 -8.46 -20.64
CA ASN A 105 -10.03 -9.21 -20.09
C ASN A 105 -10.05 -9.22 -18.55
N ALA A 106 -9.16 -8.51 -17.90
CA ALA A 106 -9.11 -8.46 -16.46
C ALA A 106 -10.26 -7.63 -15.88
N GLN A 107 -10.89 -8.11 -14.84
CA GLN A 107 -11.85 -7.34 -14.03
C GLN A 107 -11.13 -6.52 -12.96
N VAL A 108 -10.05 -7.07 -12.43
CA VAL A 108 -9.21 -6.42 -11.43
C VAL A 108 -7.76 -6.46 -11.89
N ILE A 109 -7.09 -5.33 -11.75
CA ILE A 109 -5.68 -5.15 -12.11
C ILE A 109 -4.94 -4.71 -10.84
N PHE A 110 -4.01 -5.53 -10.35
CA PHE A 110 -3.17 -5.17 -9.22
C PHE A 110 -1.87 -4.50 -9.67
N LEU A 111 -1.64 -3.29 -9.16
CA LEU A 111 -0.35 -2.60 -9.21
C LEU A 111 0.39 -2.85 -7.90
N THR A 112 1.47 -3.62 -7.96
CA THR A 112 2.26 -3.97 -6.78
C THR A 112 3.69 -3.48 -6.90
N GLY A 113 4.45 -3.64 -5.82
CA GLY A 113 5.87 -3.30 -5.77
C GLY A 113 6.15 -1.82 -5.53
N PRO A 114 7.38 -1.38 -5.83
CA PRO A 114 7.83 -0.05 -5.44
C PRO A 114 7.12 1.08 -6.19
N VAL A 115 7.02 2.25 -5.55
CA VAL A 115 6.28 3.42 -6.04
C VAL A 115 6.65 3.80 -7.47
N HIS A 116 7.94 3.74 -7.85
CA HIS A 116 8.37 4.10 -9.21
C HIS A 116 7.82 3.13 -10.28
N LYS A 117 7.69 1.84 -9.96
CA LYS A 117 7.05 0.85 -10.86
C LYS A 117 5.55 1.10 -10.98
N GLN A 118 4.88 1.39 -9.86
CA GLN A 118 3.45 1.74 -9.86
C GLN A 118 3.18 2.94 -10.78
N ARG A 119 4.01 3.99 -10.72
CA ARG A 119 3.95 5.15 -11.63
C ARG A 119 4.08 4.76 -13.09
N THR A 120 5.10 3.97 -13.40
CA THR A 120 5.34 3.50 -14.77
C THR A 120 4.14 2.72 -15.30
N TYR A 121 3.61 1.79 -14.49
CA TYR A 121 2.43 1.03 -14.87
C TYR A 121 1.17 1.90 -15.02
N ALA A 122 0.95 2.86 -14.13
CA ALA A 122 -0.18 3.79 -14.26
C ALA A 122 -0.14 4.56 -15.58
N MET A 123 1.02 5.05 -15.98
CA MET A 123 1.19 5.75 -17.26
C MET A 123 0.91 4.86 -18.47
N VAL A 124 1.49 3.67 -18.53
CA VAL A 124 1.32 2.78 -19.68
C VAL A 124 -0.04 2.11 -19.73
N LEU A 125 -0.74 2.02 -18.61
CA LEU A 125 -2.12 1.49 -18.55
C LEU A 125 -3.16 2.42 -19.15
N ALA A 126 -2.87 3.71 -19.27
CA ALA A 126 -3.87 4.72 -19.67
C ALA A 126 -4.60 4.36 -20.98
N ASP A 127 -3.86 3.82 -21.97
CA ASP A 127 -4.39 3.42 -23.27
C ASP A 127 -5.04 2.02 -23.28
N HIS A 128 -4.87 1.22 -22.23
CA HIS A 128 -5.31 -0.18 -22.19
C HIS A 128 -6.51 -0.43 -21.27
N LEU A 129 -6.88 0.55 -20.44
CA LEU A 129 -7.97 0.40 -19.47
C LEU A 129 -9.33 0.39 -20.16
N GLN A 130 -10.23 -0.41 -19.60
CA GLN A 130 -11.62 -0.53 -20.04
C GLN A 130 -12.57 -0.12 -18.92
N GLY A 131 -13.74 0.41 -19.32
CA GLY A 131 -14.76 0.81 -18.35
C GLY A 131 -15.21 -0.35 -17.47
N GLY A 132 -15.36 -0.08 -16.17
CA GLY A 132 -15.76 -1.06 -15.16
C GLY A 132 -14.62 -1.87 -14.55
N GLN A 133 -13.38 -1.72 -15.01
CA GLN A 133 -12.23 -2.37 -14.38
C GLN A 133 -11.91 -1.74 -13.03
N VAL A 134 -11.36 -2.55 -12.14
CA VAL A 134 -10.88 -2.15 -10.82
C VAL A 134 -9.35 -2.17 -10.81
N LEU A 135 -8.74 -1.04 -10.49
CA LEU A 135 -7.29 -0.90 -10.36
C LEU A 135 -6.91 -0.85 -8.89
N VAL A 136 -6.14 -1.82 -8.40
CA VAL A 136 -5.75 -1.94 -6.98
C VAL A 136 -4.28 -1.61 -6.80
N ILE A 137 -3.99 -0.62 -5.98
CA ILE A 137 -2.62 -0.23 -5.62
C ILE A 137 -2.34 -0.78 -4.21
N ALA A 138 -1.38 -1.69 -4.10
CA ALA A 138 -1.03 -2.34 -2.84
C ALA A 138 0.48 -2.62 -2.76
N PRO A 139 1.19 -1.96 -1.80
CA PRO A 139 0.74 -0.87 -0.93
C PRO A 139 0.66 0.47 -1.67
N GLY A 140 -0.37 1.28 -1.36
CA GLY A 140 -0.57 2.60 -1.98
C GLY A 140 0.29 3.72 -1.40
N ARG A 141 0.68 3.59 -0.13
CA ARG A 141 1.42 4.62 0.62
C ARG A 141 0.60 5.92 0.77
N THR A 142 1.25 7.03 1.11
CA THR A 142 0.55 8.32 1.30
C THR A 142 0.08 8.88 -0.05
N LEU A 143 -1.24 8.93 -0.28
CA LEU A 143 -1.91 9.52 -1.46
C LEU A 143 -1.57 8.84 -2.81
N GLY A 144 -1.32 7.53 -2.84
CA GLY A 144 -0.98 6.78 -4.05
C GLY A 144 -2.12 6.71 -5.06
N ALA A 145 -3.36 6.58 -4.59
CA ALA A 145 -4.53 6.58 -5.47
C ALA A 145 -4.72 7.91 -6.20
N LEU A 146 -4.46 9.04 -5.52
CA LEU A 146 -4.52 10.36 -6.16
C LEU A 146 -3.44 10.51 -7.23
N GLU A 147 -2.21 10.06 -6.95
CA GLU A 147 -1.13 10.07 -7.95
C GLU A 147 -1.50 9.19 -9.14
N THR A 148 -2.01 7.99 -8.91
CA THR A 148 -2.41 7.07 -9.98
C THR A 148 -3.55 7.66 -10.82
N ALA A 149 -4.59 8.23 -10.22
CA ALA A 149 -5.68 8.88 -10.94
C ALA A 149 -5.15 10.05 -11.80
N TRP A 150 -4.23 10.84 -11.26
CA TRP A 150 -3.59 11.92 -12.01
C TRP A 150 -2.77 11.40 -13.19
N LEU A 151 -1.94 10.36 -12.98
CA LEU A 151 -1.11 9.76 -14.03
C LEU A 151 -1.96 9.16 -15.16
N LEU A 152 -3.04 8.45 -14.82
CA LEU A 152 -4.00 7.95 -15.81
C LEU A 152 -4.61 9.09 -16.63
N ARG A 153 -5.01 10.17 -15.96
CA ARG A 153 -5.60 11.34 -16.63
C ARG A 153 -4.63 12.01 -17.60
N ILE A 154 -3.39 12.29 -17.17
CA ILE A 154 -2.38 12.91 -18.08
C ILE A 154 -1.92 11.94 -19.16
N GLY A 155 -2.01 10.62 -18.94
CA GLY A 155 -1.81 9.58 -19.93
C GLY A 155 -2.98 9.44 -20.94
N GLY A 156 -4.07 10.22 -20.76
CA GLY A 156 -5.18 10.22 -21.68
C GLY A 156 -6.24 9.15 -21.44
N ALA A 157 -6.24 8.47 -20.29
CA ALA A 157 -7.25 7.48 -19.97
C ALA A 157 -8.66 8.07 -19.98
N THR A 158 -9.57 7.46 -20.73
CA THR A 158 -10.97 7.84 -20.79
C THR A 158 -11.90 6.80 -20.16
N ALA A 159 -11.37 5.65 -19.79
CA ALA A 159 -12.13 4.57 -19.17
C ALA A 159 -12.60 4.96 -17.76
N ASP A 160 -13.84 4.62 -17.44
CA ASP A 160 -14.40 4.75 -16.10
C ASP A 160 -13.95 3.55 -15.27
N VAL A 161 -12.94 3.75 -14.41
CA VAL A 161 -12.36 2.72 -13.56
C VAL A 161 -12.50 3.09 -12.09
N THR A 162 -12.59 2.08 -11.24
CA THR A 162 -12.49 2.27 -9.78
C THR A 162 -11.05 2.00 -9.35
N ILE A 163 -10.41 2.98 -8.70
CA ILE A 163 -9.10 2.80 -8.11
C ILE A 163 -9.27 2.45 -6.63
N ILE A 164 -8.53 1.46 -6.15
CA ILE A 164 -8.46 1.10 -4.74
C ILE A 164 -7.03 1.33 -4.25
N GLU A 165 -6.91 2.03 -3.13
CA GLU A 165 -5.66 2.17 -2.40
C GLU A 165 -5.72 1.29 -1.15
N SER A 166 -4.84 0.30 -1.05
CA SER A 166 -4.63 -0.48 0.17
C SER A 166 -3.31 -0.07 0.82
N GLN A 167 -3.32 0.14 2.13
CA GLN A 167 -2.12 0.55 2.87
C GLN A 167 -1.15 -0.59 3.20
N GLY A 168 -1.43 -1.80 2.73
CA GLY A 168 -0.56 -2.95 2.92
C GLY A 168 -1.04 -4.18 2.20
N LEU A 169 -0.34 -5.28 2.45
CA LEU A 169 -0.68 -6.64 2.05
C LEU A 169 -1.04 -7.46 3.29
N PRO A 170 -1.78 -8.58 3.14
CA PRO A 170 -2.20 -9.39 4.28
C PRO A 170 -1.05 -10.18 4.95
N TYR A 171 0.14 -10.16 4.34
CA TYR A 171 1.31 -10.88 4.84
C TYR A 171 2.59 -10.07 4.68
N TRP A 172 3.49 -10.24 5.67
CA TRP A 172 4.89 -9.90 5.51
C TRP A 172 5.58 -11.00 4.70
N ILE A 173 6.52 -10.64 3.84
CA ILE A 173 7.15 -11.57 2.89
C ILE A 173 8.66 -11.60 3.10
N VAL A 174 9.20 -12.81 3.24
CA VAL A 174 10.63 -13.07 3.05
C VAL A 174 10.76 -13.92 1.80
N ALA A 175 11.35 -13.35 0.74
CA ALA A 175 11.49 -14.02 -0.55
C ALA A 175 12.88 -14.67 -0.69
N GLN A 176 12.91 -15.93 -1.11
CA GLN A 176 14.11 -16.69 -1.46
C GLN A 176 13.86 -17.42 -2.77
N GLY A 177 14.28 -16.83 -3.88
CA GLY A 177 13.93 -17.34 -5.20
C GLY A 177 12.42 -17.42 -5.40
N ALA A 178 11.90 -18.58 -5.73
CA ALA A 178 10.48 -18.83 -5.92
C ALA A 178 9.69 -19.06 -4.61
N ILE A 179 10.37 -19.15 -3.49
CA ILE A 179 9.77 -19.41 -2.18
C ILE A 179 9.48 -18.09 -1.49
N LEU A 180 8.25 -17.92 -1.05
CA LEU A 180 7.81 -16.79 -0.23
C LEU A 180 7.42 -17.34 1.15
N THR A 181 8.18 -16.97 2.17
CA THR A 181 7.84 -17.28 3.57
C THR A 181 7.03 -16.12 4.12
N LEU A 182 5.83 -16.41 4.60
CA LEU A 182 4.81 -15.46 5.00
C LEU A 182 4.68 -15.40 6.52
N SER A 183 4.52 -14.19 7.04
CA SER A 183 4.02 -13.93 8.39
C SER A 183 2.74 -13.11 8.28
N ALA A 184 1.73 -13.38 9.11
CA ALA A 184 0.46 -12.67 9.05
C ALA A 184 0.63 -11.19 9.41
N ALA A 185 0.25 -10.30 8.51
CA ALA A 185 0.20 -8.87 8.77
C ALA A 185 -1.17 -8.48 9.37
N ALA A 186 -1.24 -7.31 9.97
CA ALA A 186 -2.51 -6.73 10.35
C ALA A 186 -3.34 -6.42 9.09
N THR A 187 -4.66 -6.51 9.19
CA THR A 187 -5.56 -6.19 8.09
C THR A 187 -5.38 -4.73 7.66
N PRO A 188 -4.93 -4.46 6.43
CA PRO A 188 -4.66 -3.11 5.98
C PRO A 188 -5.94 -2.30 5.77
N THR A 189 -5.84 -0.99 5.96
CA THR A 189 -6.88 -0.06 5.57
C THR A 189 -6.89 0.13 4.06
N ALA A 190 -8.08 0.21 3.45
CA ALA A 190 -8.23 0.52 2.04
C ALA A 190 -9.37 1.51 1.78
N ALA A 191 -9.27 2.25 0.69
CA ALA A 191 -10.31 3.17 0.24
C ALA A 191 -10.48 3.11 -1.28
N THR A 192 -11.64 3.53 -1.75
CA THR A 192 -11.99 3.60 -3.18
C THR A 192 -11.93 5.02 -3.71
N LEU A 193 -11.56 5.16 -4.97
CA LEU A 193 -11.67 6.36 -5.78
C LEU A 193 -12.43 5.99 -7.08
N PRO A 194 -13.65 6.53 -7.31
CA PRO A 194 -14.37 7.44 -6.43
C PRO A 194 -14.78 6.80 -5.10
N SER A 195 -14.97 7.64 -4.08
CA SER A 195 -15.44 7.19 -2.75
C SER A 195 -16.86 6.60 -2.84
N GLY A 196 -17.22 5.74 -1.87
CA GLY A 196 -18.56 5.15 -1.79
C GLY A 196 -18.74 3.88 -2.63
N ARG A 197 -17.64 3.21 -3.01
CA ARG A 197 -17.67 1.93 -3.72
C ARG A 197 -17.30 0.77 -2.78
N GLU A 198 -17.94 0.72 -1.62
CA GLU A 198 -17.75 -0.36 -0.64
C GLU A 198 -18.13 -1.74 -1.19
N ASP A 199 -19.03 -1.79 -2.19
CA ASP A 199 -19.37 -2.99 -2.95
C ASP A 199 -18.13 -3.60 -3.61
N VAL A 200 -17.27 -2.76 -4.20
CA VAL A 200 -16.04 -3.18 -4.87
C VAL A 200 -15.02 -3.72 -3.86
N LEU A 201 -14.87 -3.04 -2.71
CA LEU A 201 -14.01 -3.55 -1.63
C LEU A 201 -14.50 -4.90 -1.10
N ALA A 202 -15.81 -5.06 -0.93
CA ALA A 202 -16.41 -6.32 -0.48
C ALA A 202 -16.11 -7.47 -1.48
N GLY A 203 -16.13 -7.19 -2.79
CA GLY A 203 -15.78 -8.17 -3.83
C GLY A 203 -14.32 -8.63 -3.80
N LEU A 204 -13.42 -7.82 -3.23
CA LEU A 204 -11.99 -8.13 -3.13
C LEU A 204 -11.58 -8.82 -1.84
N GLN A 205 -12.45 -8.89 -0.82
CA GLN A 205 -12.10 -9.40 0.52
C GLN A 205 -11.47 -10.79 0.50
N ARG A 206 -11.85 -11.65 -0.45
CA ARG A 206 -11.28 -12.99 -0.59
C ARG A 206 -9.80 -12.98 -1.01
N PHE A 207 -9.36 -11.96 -1.76
CA PHE A 207 -7.97 -11.83 -2.23
C PHE A 207 -7.13 -10.92 -1.36
N LEU A 208 -7.74 -9.81 -0.93
CA LEU A 208 -7.11 -8.75 -0.18
C LEU A 208 -8.05 -8.31 0.95
N PRO A 209 -8.05 -9.01 2.09
CA PRO A 209 -8.81 -8.58 3.26
C PRO A 209 -8.40 -7.17 3.68
N THR A 210 -9.38 -6.26 3.81
CA THR A 210 -9.13 -4.86 4.13
C THR A 210 -10.20 -4.29 5.05
N ILE A 211 -9.85 -3.22 5.77
CA ILE A 211 -10.77 -2.38 6.54
C ILE A 211 -11.05 -1.12 5.72
N ALA A 212 -12.33 -0.83 5.46
CA ALA A 212 -12.71 0.31 4.65
C ALA A 212 -12.42 1.64 5.37
N ALA A 213 -11.80 2.58 4.67
CA ALA A 213 -11.68 3.98 5.06
C ALA A 213 -12.65 4.85 4.24
N ASN A 214 -13.06 5.99 4.80
CA ASN A 214 -14.05 6.88 4.22
C ASN A 214 -13.62 7.52 2.89
N SER A 215 -12.32 7.64 2.64
CA SER A 215 -11.78 8.19 1.39
C SER A 215 -10.31 7.83 1.22
N VAL A 216 -9.80 7.95 -0.03
CA VAL A 216 -8.36 7.78 -0.32
C VAL A 216 -7.48 8.86 0.33
N VAL A 217 -8.02 10.02 0.67
CA VAL A 217 -7.29 11.03 1.44
C VAL A 217 -7.12 10.56 2.88
N ALA A 218 -8.17 10.03 3.51
CA ALA A 218 -8.10 9.47 4.86
C ALA A 218 -7.18 8.25 4.90
N SER A 219 -7.33 7.32 3.96
CA SER A 219 -6.46 6.14 3.83
C SER A 219 -4.99 6.55 3.62
N GLY A 220 -4.72 7.46 2.71
CA GLY A 220 -3.36 7.92 2.42
C GLY A 220 -2.66 8.57 3.63
N PHE A 221 -3.37 9.39 4.40
CA PHE A 221 -2.80 9.95 5.64
C PHE A 221 -2.73 8.94 6.79
N ALA A 222 -3.47 7.83 6.72
CA ALA A 222 -3.35 6.72 7.69
C ALA A 222 -2.11 5.85 7.47
N ASP A 223 -1.34 6.05 6.37
CA ASP A 223 -0.08 5.34 6.11
C ASP A 223 0.94 5.59 7.25
N GLY A 224 1.16 4.57 8.07
CA GLY A 224 2.12 4.61 9.18
C GLY A 224 3.43 3.88 8.88
N SER A 225 3.60 3.35 7.66
CA SER A 225 4.73 2.48 7.34
C SER A 225 6.09 3.11 7.60
N ALA A 226 6.39 4.26 6.97
CA ALA A 226 7.67 4.94 7.16
C ALA A 226 7.85 5.50 8.58
N LEU A 227 6.75 5.87 9.24
CA LEU A 227 6.75 6.37 10.60
C LEU A 227 7.29 5.33 11.60
N VAL A 228 6.99 4.05 11.41
CA VAL A 228 7.45 2.94 12.27
C VAL A 228 8.77 2.35 11.75
N GLU A 229 8.87 2.14 10.44
CA GLU A 229 10.00 1.45 9.82
C GLU A 229 11.30 2.27 9.89
N PHE A 230 11.26 3.59 9.73
CA PHE A 230 12.47 4.40 9.69
C PHE A 230 13.20 4.43 11.03
N PRO A 231 12.58 4.75 12.16
CA PRO A 231 13.27 4.67 13.46
C PRO A 231 13.80 3.27 13.75
N ALA A 232 13.02 2.22 13.43
CA ALA A 232 13.44 0.85 13.63
C ALA A 232 14.67 0.47 12.78
N LEU A 233 14.67 0.79 11.48
CA LEU A 233 15.73 0.38 10.56
C LEU A 233 16.97 1.25 10.65
N LEU A 234 16.81 2.57 10.80
CA LEU A 234 17.93 3.51 10.83
C LEU A 234 18.67 3.50 12.18
N MET A 235 17.94 3.37 13.27
CA MET A 235 18.51 3.53 14.61
C MET A 235 18.85 2.20 15.29
N SER A 236 18.37 1.08 14.79
CA SER A 236 18.69 -0.25 15.34
C SER A 236 19.68 -1.03 14.47
N GLY A 237 20.21 -0.43 13.42
CA GLY A 237 21.33 -0.94 12.65
C GLY A 237 21.05 -1.78 11.40
N PRO A 238 19.85 -2.34 11.11
CA PRO A 238 19.66 -3.20 9.93
C PRO A 238 20.02 -2.54 8.60
N ALA A 239 19.76 -1.24 8.46
CA ALA A 239 20.09 -0.48 7.27
C ALA A 239 21.60 -0.16 7.13
N LEU A 240 22.33 -0.21 8.24
CA LEU A 240 23.74 0.15 8.33
C LEU A 240 24.66 -1.08 8.20
N GLY A 241 24.12 -2.29 8.46
CA GLY A 241 24.89 -3.50 8.52
C GLY A 241 25.36 -3.99 7.15
N SER A 242 26.63 -4.27 6.99
CA SER A 242 27.21 -5.00 5.86
C SER A 242 27.34 -6.48 6.20
N GLY A 243 26.22 -7.20 6.33
CA GLY A 243 26.22 -8.62 6.72
C GLY A 243 26.51 -8.87 8.21
N ALA A 244 26.65 -7.85 9.02
CA ALA A 244 26.78 -7.98 10.47
C ALA A 244 25.39 -8.19 11.13
N VAL A 245 25.36 -8.84 12.27
CA VAL A 245 24.17 -8.95 13.10
C VAL A 245 23.68 -7.53 13.43
N PRO A 246 22.37 -7.22 13.26
CA PRO A 246 21.83 -5.93 13.64
C PRO A 246 22.13 -5.63 15.11
N VAL A 247 22.64 -4.45 15.37
CA VAL A 247 23.00 -4.01 16.73
C VAL A 247 22.10 -2.84 17.11
N PRO A 248 21.33 -2.91 18.20
CA PRO A 248 20.57 -1.78 18.71
C PRO A 248 21.48 -0.61 19.10
N MET A 249 20.93 0.59 19.14
CA MET A 249 21.63 1.72 19.74
C MET A 249 22.09 1.36 21.15
N GLY A 250 23.42 1.46 21.40
CA GLY A 250 24.04 1.01 22.64
C GLY A 250 24.97 -0.20 22.48
N GLY A 251 25.06 -0.78 21.28
CA GLY A 251 26.09 -1.76 20.94
C GLY A 251 25.85 -3.19 21.39
N THR A 252 24.69 -3.53 21.93
CA THR A 252 24.36 -4.91 22.30
C THR A 252 23.80 -5.66 21.09
N PRO A 253 24.43 -6.75 20.63
CA PRO A 253 23.92 -7.56 19.55
C PRO A 253 22.52 -8.10 19.86
N LEU A 254 21.63 -8.14 18.84
CA LEU A 254 20.35 -8.79 19.00
C LEU A 254 20.54 -10.30 19.12
N PRO A 255 19.86 -10.96 20.09
CA PRO A 255 19.85 -12.41 20.17
C PRO A 255 19.33 -13.05 18.89
N GLU A 256 19.71 -14.30 18.63
CA GLU A 256 19.13 -15.11 17.57
C GLU A 256 17.60 -15.19 17.71
N ASN A 257 16.89 -15.22 16.57
CA ASN A 257 15.42 -15.27 16.50
C ASN A 257 14.68 -13.98 16.92
N GLN A 258 15.31 -12.83 16.83
CA GLN A 258 14.62 -11.56 17.02
C GLN A 258 13.70 -11.24 15.82
N THR A 259 12.64 -10.48 16.11
CA THR A 259 11.65 -10.03 15.12
C THR A 259 11.76 -8.54 14.91
N PHE A 260 11.10 -8.01 13.87
CA PHE A 260 11.09 -6.58 13.60
C PHE A 260 10.63 -5.75 14.83
N ALA A 261 9.63 -6.25 15.56
CA ALA A 261 9.12 -5.59 16.75
C ALA A 261 10.22 -5.37 17.82
N SER A 262 11.25 -6.24 17.88
CA SER A 262 12.35 -6.09 18.83
C SER A 262 13.31 -4.94 18.51
N LEU A 263 13.22 -4.36 17.30
CA LEU A 263 13.99 -3.16 16.92
C LEU A 263 13.41 -1.88 17.54
N ILE A 264 12.22 -1.95 18.14
CA ILE A 264 11.52 -0.77 18.67
C ILE A 264 11.65 -0.75 20.19
N GLY A 265 12.72 -0.11 20.65
CA GLY A 265 12.93 0.22 22.06
C GLY A 265 12.30 1.57 22.44
N ASN A 266 12.62 2.05 23.63
CA ASN A 266 12.08 3.31 24.16
C ASN A 266 12.49 4.53 23.30
N GLU A 267 13.70 4.54 22.78
CA GLU A 267 14.24 5.62 21.96
C GLU A 267 13.55 5.69 20.60
N GLN A 268 13.39 4.56 19.94
CA GLN A 268 12.65 4.46 18.67
C GLN A 268 11.19 4.88 18.84
N ARG A 269 10.55 4.44 19.95
CA ARG A 269 9.17 4.81 20.27
C ARG A 269 8.99 6.32 20.43
N ARG A 270 9.91 7.03 21.10
CA ARG A 270 9.84 8.50 21.21
C ARG A 270 9.88 9.19 19.85
N ILE A 271 10.69 8.68 18.92
CA ILE A 271 10.76 9.25 17.57
C ILE A 271 9.51 8.91 16.78
N ILE A 272 8.98 7.69 16.92
CA ILE A 272 7.70 7.29 16.31
C ILE A 272 6.58 8.21 16.80
N ASP A 273 6.52 8.54 18.10
CA ASP A 273 5.53 9.45 18.67
C ASP A 273 5.63 10.86 18.06
N GLN A 274 6.85 11.37 17.84
CA GLN A 274 7.07 12.66 17.19
C GLN A 274 6.60 12.64 15.72
N LEU A 275 7.00 11.63 14.97
CA LEU A 275 6.57 11.44 13.57
C LEU A 275 5.06 11.30 13.45
N ALA A 276 4.43 10.57 14.38
CA ALA A 276 2.99 10.39 14.45
C ALA A 276 2.26 11.72 14.71
N GLU A 277 2.79 12.54 15.61
CA GLU A 277 2.21 13.86 15.91
C GLU A 277 2.36 14.80 14.72
N GLU A 278 3.53 14.83 14.07
CA GLU A 278 3.74 15.60 12.85
C GLU A 278 2.73 15.20 11.75
N ARG A 279 2.54 13.91 11.52
CA ARG A 279 1.58 13.38 10.55
C ARG A 279 0.14 13.75 10.89
N ARG A 280 -0.28 13.63 12.17
CA ARG A 280 -1.63 13.99 12.62
C ARG A 280 -1.94 15.45 12.38
N ARG A 281 -1.00 16.36 12.70
CA ARG A 281 -1.18 17.79 12.48
C ARG A 281 -1.48 18.11 11.01
N VAL A 282 -0.71 17.53 10.09
CA VAL A 282 -0.95 17.72 8.66
C VAL A 282 -2.28 17.09 8.23
N ALA A 283 -2.52 15.84 8.59
CA ALA A 283 -3.72 15.11 8.21
C ALA A 283 -5.01 15.81 8.68
N HIS A 284 -5.02 16.33 9.90
CA HIS A 284 -6.16 17.08 10.45
C HIS A 284 -6.47 18.34 9.64
N ALA A 285 -5.45 19.05 9.14
CA ALA A 285 -5.65 20.21 8.27
C ALA A 285 -6.33 19.81 6.94
N PHE A 286 -6.08 18.60 6.45
CA PHE A 286 -6.76 18.03 5.29
C PHE A 286 -8.09 17.30 5.63
N GLY A 287 -8.52 17.34 6.90
CA GLY A 287 -9.79 16.79 7.36
C GLY A 287 -9.77 15.28 7.64
N ALA A 288 -8.63 14.62 7.55
CA ALA A 288 -8.46 13.23 7.97
C ALA A 288 -8.25 13.19 9.48
N ARG A 289 -9.32 12.90 10.24
CA ARG A 289 -9.32 12.94 11.71
C ARG A 289 -9.27 11.56 12.35
N ASP A 290 -9.85 10.55 11.69
CA ASP A 290 -9.94 9.18 12.19
C ASP A 290 -8.67 8.41 11.79
N LEU A 291 -7.53 8.84 12.33
CA LEU A 291 -6.24 8.19 12.11
C LEU A 291 -5.97 7.12 13.17
N PRO A 292 -5.22 6.07 12.86
CA PRO A 292 -4.78 5.10 13.84
C PRO A 292 -4.02 5.76 14.99
N SER A 293 -4.10 5.19 16.18
CA SER A 293 -3.24 5.58 17.29
C SER A 293 -1.77 5.23 16.96
N THR A 294 -0.82 5.81 17.69
CA THR A 294 0.60 5.44 17.52
C THR A 294 0.83 3.96 17.80
N GLU A 295 0.12 3.40 18.78
CA GLU A 295 0.20 1.97 19.10
C GLU A 295 -0.35 1.08 17.99
N ASP A 296 -1.47 1.49 17.36
CA ASP A 296 -2.03 0.78 16.21
C ASP A 296 -1.04 0.79 15.04
N TRP A 297 -0.40 1.93 14.76
CA TRP A 297 0.63 2.02 13.73
C TRP A 297 1.82 1.11 14.04
N ILE A 298 2.31 1.10 15.30
CA ILE A 298 3.41 0.21 15.70
C ILE A 298 2.99 -1.25 15.50
N THR A 299 1.85 -1.65 16.01
CA THR A 299 1.34 -3.02 15.88
C THR A 299 1.18 -3.44 14.42
N THR A 300 0.61 -2.53 13.59
CA THR A 300 0.37 -2.80 12.16
C THR A 300 1.67 -2.97 11.38
N HIS A 301 2.71 -2.17 11.68
CA HIS A 301 3.93 -2.16 10.86
C HIS A 301 5.12 -2.91 11.45
N ALA A 302 5.16 -3.12 12.75
CA ALA A 302 6.20 -3.91 13.39
C ALA A 302 5.85 -5.41 13.46
N GLY A 303 4.58 -5.76 13.43
CA GLY A 303 4.11 -7.11 13.64
C GLY A 303 4.20 -7.54 15.11
N ALA A 304 3.89 -8.80 15.37
CA ALA A 304 3.96 -9.39 16.69
C ALA A 304 5.41 -9.71 17.10
N ALA A 305 5.64 -9.77 18.40
CA ALA A 305 6.94 -10.19 18.94
C ALA A 305 7.23 -11.69 18.70
N ARG A 306 6.20 -12.53 18.54
CA ARG A 306 6.29 -13.98 18.37
C ARG A 306 5.10 -14.53 17.60
N GLY A 307 5.22 -15.76 17.09
CA GLY A 307 4.14 -16.49 16.42
C GLY A 307 3.97 -16.09 14.97
N ASP A 308 2.81 -16.44 14.39
CA ASP A 308 2.54 -16.31 12.95
C ASP A 308 2.51 -14.85 12.45
N GLY A 309 2.27 -13.89 13.34
CA GLY A 309 2.33 -12.45 13.05
C GLY A 309 3.71 -11.83 13.28
N ALA A 310 4.74 -12.62 13.56
CA ALA A 310 6.08 -12.11 13.80
C ALA A 310 6.76 -11.71 12.48
N ARG A 311 6.92 -10.41 12.27
CA ARG A 311 7.62 -9.87 11.10
C ARG A 311 9.12 -10.14 11.22
N ALA A 312 9.71 -10.75 10.22
CA ALA A 312 11.16 -10.94 10.15
C ALA A 312 11.89 -9.60 9.99
N ILE A 313 13.11 -9.50 10.56
CA ILE A 313 13.99 -8.36 10.30
C ILE A 313 14.47 -8.47 8.85
N PRO A 314 14.23 -7.43 8.01
CA PRO A 314 14.68 -7.45 6.63
C PRO A 314 16.22 -7.40 6.54
N ASN A 315 16.78 -8.03 5.52
CA ASN A 315 18.20 -7.89 5.22
C ASN A 315 18.52 -6.46 4.73
N GLN A 316 19.80 -6.12 4.61
CA GLN A 316 20.25 -4.77 4.26
C GLN A 316 19.67 -4.26 2.92
N GLU A 317 19.58 -5.11 1.92
CA GLU A 317 19.02 -4.74 0.61
C GLU A 317 17.54 -4.42 0.72
N ALA A 318 16.77 -5.29 1.37
CA ALA A 318 15.36 -5.06 1.65
C ALA A 318 15.13 -3.80 2.50
N CYS A 319 15.99 -3.53 3.50
CA CYS A 319 15.97 -2.27 4.26
C CYS A 319 16.12 -1.06 3.35
N LYS A 320 17.10 -1.07 2.42
CA LYS A 320 17.30 0.02 1.46
C LYS A 320 16.10 0.23 0.54
N HIS A 321 15.43 -0.84 0.14
CA HIS A 321 14.19 -0.74 -0.62
C HIS A 321 13.06 -0.10 0.19
N LEU A 322 12.85 -0.52 1.44
CA LEU A 322 11.86 0.07 2.34
C LEU A 322 12.13 1.56 2.60
N LEU A 323 13.39 1.94 2.84
CA LEU A 323 13.76 3.34 3.02
C LEU A 323 13.50 4.17 1.76
N ARG A 324 13.88 3.68 0.58
CA ARG A 324 13.62 4.38 -0.69
C ARG A 324 12.13 4.60 -0.92
N ASP A 325 11.34 3.55 -0.81
CA ASP A 325 9.89 3.64 -1.02
C ASP A 325 9.19 4.49 0.05
N GLY A 326 9.64 4.41 1.30
CA GLY A 326 9.12 5.24 2.38
C GLY A 326 9.43 6.72 2.19
N VAL A 327 10.63 7.08 1.71
CA VAL A 327 10.94 8.49 1.35
C VAL A 327 10.02 8.94 0.22
N ILE A 328 10.00 8.19 -0.89
CA ILE A 328 9.29 8.59 -2.12
C ILE A 328 7.78 8.63 -1.92
N GLY A 329 7.21 7.61 -1.29
CA GLY A 329 5.77 7.39 -1.24
C GLY A 329 5.09 7.80 0.06
N SER A 330 5.84 8.00 1.16
CA SER A 330 5.25 8.27 2.48
C SER A 330 5.69 9.59 3.10
N LEU A 331 7.00 9.88 3.15
CA LEU A 331 7.50 11.07 3.84
C LEU A 331 7.49 12.32 2.97
N VAL A 332 7.91 12.24 1.71
CA VAL A 332 7.88 13.40 0.81
C VAL A 332 6.46 13.89 0.52
N PRO A 333 5.44 13.02 0.29
CA PRO A 333 4.06 13.49 0.19
C PRO A 333 3.59 14.22 1.44
N LEU A 334 3.99 13.76 2.63
CA LEU A 334 3.66 14.43 3.89
C LEU A 334 4.30 15.81 3.98
N ILE A 335 5.60 15.96 3.64
CA ILE A 335 6.28 17.25 3.57
C ILE A 335 5.60 18.18 2.54
N SER A 336 5.21 17.63 1.39
CA SER A 336 4.51 18.42 0.37
C SER A 336 3.16 18.96 0.87
N ALA A 337 2.40 18.14 1.61
CA ALA A 337 1.15 18.56 2.25
C ALA A 337 1.41 19.57 3.38
N ALA A 338 2.44 19.37 4.19
CA ALA A 338 2.80 20.25 5.29
C ALA A 338 3.12 21.68 4.85
N ARG A 339 3.75 21.84 3.68
CA ARG A 339 4.01 23.17 3.10
C ARG A 339 2.72 23.97 2.84
N MET A 340 1.63 23.30 2.47
CA MET A 340 0.34 23.95 2.24
C MET A 340 -0.38 24.32 3.55
N THR A 341 0.00 23.67 4.66
CA THR A 341 -0.55 23.97 5.99
C THR A 341 0.31 24.93 6.80
N GLY A 342 1.52 25.26 6.31
CA GLY A 342 2.51 25.98 7.08
C GLY A 342 3.01 25.22 8.31
N THR A 343 2.94 23.88 8.29
CA THR A 343 3.35 23.01 9.41
C THR A 343 4.80 22.59 9.24
N GLU A 344 5.61 22.81 10.26
CA GLU A 344 6.99 22.31 10.31
C GLU A 344 7.01 20.83 10.72
N LEU A 345 7.86 20.03 10.06
CA LEU A 345 8.01 18.59 10.29
C LEU A 345 9.49 18.20 10.51
N PRO A 346 10.15 18.70 11.56
CA PRO A 346 11.58 18.52 11.74
C PRO A 346 11.99 17.05 11.91
N ALA A 347 11.19 16.21 12.56
CA ALA A 347 11.50 14.79 12.72
C ALA A 347 11.39 14.05 11.37
N THR A 348 10.36 14.36 10.57
CA THR A 348 10.18 13.79 9.23
C THR A 348 11.33 14.19 8.29
N GLU A 349 11.75 15.47 8.30
CA GLU A 349 12.87 15.96 7.49
C GLU A 349 14.20 15.31 7.89
N ALA A 350 14.44 15.12 9.19
CA ALA A 350 15.61 14.40 9.68
C ALA A 350 15.65 12.95 9.19
N MET A 351 14.53 12.24 9.21
CA MET A 351 14.43 10.87 8.71
C MET A 351 14.71 10.80 7.20
N ILE A 352 14.19 11.73 6.41
CA ILE A 352 14.48 11.81 4.97
C ILE A 352 15.98 12.02 4.74
N THR A 353 16.60 12.97 5.46
CA THR A 353 18.03 13.29 5.34
C THR A 353 18.91 12.08 5.65
N LEU A 354 18.64 11.38 6.75
CA LEU A 354 19.36 10.17 7.14
C LEU A 354 19.20 9.04 6.12
N ALA A 355 17.98 8.81 5.65
CA ALA A 355 17.71 7.78 4.65
C ALA A 355 18.42 8.07 3.33
N CYS A 356 18.37 9.30 2.81
CA CYS A 356 19.08 9.70 1.61
C CYS A 356 20.61 9.53 1.76
N SER A 357 21.15 9.88 2.93
CA SER A 357 22.58 9.70 3.22
C SER A 357 22.99 8.23 3.19
N ILE A 358 22.20 7.34 3.79
CA ILE A 358 22.47 5.89 3.80
C ILE A 358 22.32 5.28 2.41
N LEU A 359 21.33 5.75 1.64
CA LEU A 359 21.11 5.29 0.28
C LEU A 359 22.17 5.81 -0.71
N GLY A 360 22.96 6.83 -0.32
CA GLY A 360 23.94 7.47 -1.18
C GLY A 360 23.33 8.20 -2.38
N ALA A 361 22.06 8.60 -2.30
CA ALA A 361 21.32 9.24 -3.38
C ALA A 361 20.20 10.14 -2.83
N ASP A 362 19.94 11.26 -3.51
CA ASP A 362 18.78 12.10 -3.24
C ASP A 362 17.50 11.47 -3.82
N VAL A 363 16.98 10.48 -3.12
CA VAL A 363 15.72 9.82 -3.52
C VAL A 363 14.49 10.69 -3.24
N ALA A 364 14.62 11.73 -2.42
CA ALA A 364 13.54 12.66 -2.13
C ALA A 364 13.14 13.49 -3.37
N ALA A 365 14.08 13.72 -4.28
CA ALA A 365 13.80 14.39 -5.56
C ALA A 365 12.71 13.68 -6.37
N ALA A 366 12.67 12.35 -6.33
CA ALA A 366 11.66 11.51 -6.99
C ALA A 366 10.37 11.33 -6.16
N GLY A 367 10.28 11.96 -4.98
CA GLY A 367 9.15 11.83 -4.07
C GLY A 367 7.84 12.34 -4.67
N ARG A 368 6.73 11.76 -4.24
CA ARG A 368 5.38 12.21 -4.59
C ARG A 368 5.14 13.59 -4.01
N LYS A 369 4.86 14.58 -4.86
CA LYS A 369 4.57 15.96 -4.46
C LYS A 369 3.17 16.31 -4.92
N LEU A 370 2.44 17.07 -4.11
CA LEU A 370 1.05 17.43 -4.39
C LEU A 370 0.89 18.27 -5.66
N ASP A 371 1.82 19.19 -5.92
CA ASP A 371 1.85 19.98 -7.15
C ASP A 371 2.05 19.11 -8.41
N MET A 372 2.82 18.03 -8.30
CA MET A 372 3.05 17.09 -9.40
C MET A 372 1.86 16.16 -9.67
N ILE A 373 0.92 16.08 -8.76
CA ILE A 373 -0.33 15.31 -8.92
C ILE A 373 -1.56 16.20 -9.09
N GLY A 374 -1.34 17.43 -9.57
CA GLY A 374 -2.41 18.38 -9.93
C GLY A 374 -3.01 19.18 -8.77
N VAL A 375 -2.44 19.07 -7.57
CA VAL A 375 -2.88 19.86 -6.40
C VAL A 375 -1.94 21.06 -6.24
N THR A 376 -2.21 22.14 -6.95
CA THR A 376 -1.36 23.35 -7.02
C THR A 376 -1.77 24.46 -6.04
N ALA A 377 -2.61 24.15 -5.06
CA ALA A 377 -3.12 25.09 -4.09
C ALA A 377 -2.02 25.61 -3.14
N THR A 378 -2.22 26.81 -2.63
CA THR A 378 -1.30 27.46 -1.69
C THR A 378 -1.74 27.32 -0.23
N ASP A 379 -2.91 26.77 0.02
CA ASP A 379 -3.47 26.53 1.36
C ASP A 379 -4.19 25.17 1.44
N ALA A 380 -4.30 24.65 2.65
CA ALA A 380 -4.86 23.31 2.92
C ALA A 380 -6.34 23.19 2.52
N SER A 381 -7.15 24.24 2.64
CA SER A 381 -8.57 24.17 2.31
C SER A 381 -8.79 24.03 0.80
N THR A 382 -8.07 24.79 0.01
CA THR A 382 -8.11 24.71 -1.46
C THR A 382 -7.48 23.42 -1.95
N ALA A 383 -6.36 22.98 -1.34
CA ALA A 383 -5.73 21.71 -1.64
C ALA A 383 -6.67 20.53 -1.37
N ARG A 384 -7.37 20.53 -0.24
CA ARG A 384 -8.37 19.51 0.09
C ARG A 384 -9.49 19.45 -0.96
N LYS A 385 -10.04 20.60 -1.37
CA LYS A 385 -11.07 20.63 -2.43
C LYS A 385 -10.56 20.04 -3.75
N ALA A 386 -9.30 20.33 -4.11
CA ALA A 386 -8.68 19.75 -5.30
C ALA A 386 -8.51 18.23 -5.17
N MET A 387 -8.08 17.74 -4.00
CA MET A 387 -7.99 16.29 -3.74
C MET A 387 -9.36 15.63 -3.77
N ASP A 388 -10.38 16.23 -3.15
CA ASP A 388 -11.76 15.74 -3.15
C ASP A 388 -12.32 15.70 -4.59
N ALA A 389 -12.02 16.72 -5.41
CA ALA A 389 -12.42 16.73 -6.82
C ALA A 389 -11.77 15.58 -7.62
N ILE A 390 -10.48 15.31 -7.39
CA ILE A 390 -9.81 14.14 -8.00
C ILE A 390 -10.47 12.85 -7.46
N ALA A 391 -10.68 12.74 -6.17
CA ALA A 391 -11.24 11.56 -5.50
C ALA A 391 -12.71 11.27 -5.88
N THR A 392 -13.46 12.25 -6.32
CA THR A 392 -14.85 12.09 -6.79
C THR A 392 -14.97 11.89 -8.29
N GLY A 393 -13.85 11.77 -9.00
CA GLY A 393 -13.83 11.62 -10.45
C GLY A 393 -14.22 12.90 -11.20
N GLY A 394 -14.07 14.06 -10.57
CA GLY A 394 -14.25 15.36 -11.19
C GLY A 394 -13.32 15.51 -12.39
N ARG A 395 -13.92 15.64 -13.58
CA ARG A 395 -13.26 15.88 -14.86
C ARG A 395 -12.85 17.34 -15.01
#